data_1ea6f1e9ceb03b2ca6dc2371c89a7074
#
_entry.id   1ea6f1e9ceb03b2ca6dc2371c89a7074
#
_cell.length_a   1.000
_cell.length_b   1.000
_cell.length_c   1.000
_cell.angle_alpha   90.00
_cell.angle_beta   90.00
_cell.angle_gamma   90.00
#
_symmetry.space_group_name_H-M   'P 1'
#
loop_
_entity.id
_entity.type
_entity.pdbx_description
1 polymer ?
#
loop_
_entity_poly.entity_id
_entity_poly.type
_entity_poly.pdbx_seq_one_letter_code
_entity_poly.pdbx_strand_id
1 'polypeptide(L)'
;MQQYLDCRYALVPNVLYGLVQHAPAAMDGDLEVPLYGDWVLFGVLGEKSALRYTKAADDGDRVRPARKFFSCTLYDLGAAATGESGDQSVTMLVFDGDDGAFDTLWKEHNGTLVAVLNPRFLRPAKTNVLTLTPRSADAVMAIGRAADYAECGAAKKDGTRCTTFVSKRGVGVCEFHLERAVAGRQRGRMEFAAGCVAH
;
A
#
# COMPACT_ATOMS: atom_id res chain seq x y z
N MET A 1 -22.63 -5.16 -5.65
CA MET A 1 -21.38 -5.85 -5.24
C MET A 1 -21.39 -7.33 -5.62
N GLN A 2 -22.47 -8.09 -5.32
CA GLN A 2 -22.54 -9.52 -5.65
C GLN A 2 -22.25 -9.80 -7.14
N GLN A 3 -22.92 -9.13 -8.05
CA GLN A 3 -22.70 -9.27 -9.51
C GLN A 3 -21.27 -8.93 -9.97
N TYR A 4 -20.58 -8.06 -9.22
CA TYR A 4 -19.19 -7.69 -9.53
C TYR A 4 -18.19 -8.79 -9.12
N LEU A 5 -18.55 -9.63 -8.17
CA LEU A 5 -17.72 -10.73 -7.65
C LEU A 5 -18.06 -12.10 -8.28
N ASP A 6 -19.15 -12.20 -9.04
CA ASP A 6 -19.55 -13.44 -9.66
C ASP A 6 -18.43 -13.97 -10.58
N CYS A 7 -17.99 -15.21 -10.31
CA CYS A 7 -16.90 -15.88 -11.01
C CYS A 7 -15.53 -15.20 -10.94
N ARG A 8 -15.28 -14.33 -9.94
CA ARG A 8 -13.99 -13.65 -9.71
C ARG A 8 -13.39 -14.01 -8.38
N TYR A 9 -12.06 -14.06 -8.33
CA TYR A 9 -11.33 -14.28 -7.09
C TYR A 9 -11.19 -12.97 -6.33
N ALA A 10 -11.61 -12.96 -5.06
CA ALA A 10 -11.42 -11.82 -4.17
C ALA A 10 -10.09 -11.97 -3.43
N LEU A 11 -9.17 -11.05 -3.64
CA LEU A 11 -7.84 -11.05 -3.04
C LEU A 11 -7.65 -9.82 -2.14
N VAL A 12 -6.85 -9.99 -1.11
CA VAL A 12 -6.32 -8.91 -0.29
C VAL A 12 -4.79 -8.93 -0.36
N PRO A 13 -4.08 -7.85 -0.01
CA PRO A 13 -2.63 -7.76 -0.12
C PRO A 13 -1.88 -8.98 0.42
N ASN A 14 -2.20 -9.45 1.61
CA ASN A 14 -1.53 -10.60 2.22
C ASN A 14 -1.66 -11.88 1.37
N VAL A 15 -2.88 -12.18 0.90
CA VAL A 15 -3.13 -13.33 0.04
C VAL A 15 -2.38 -13.19 -1.29
N LEU A 16 -2.34 -11.98 -1.85
CA LEU A 16 -1.63 -11.68 -3.08
C LEU A 16 -0.12 -11.97 -2.95
N TYR A 17 0.52 -11.57 -1.84
CA TYR A 17 1.92 -11.90 -1.58
C TYR A 17 2.16 -13.41 -1.54
N GLY A 18 1.30 -14.17 -0.85
CA GLY A 18 1.39 -15.63 -0.82
C GLY A 18 1.32 -16.28 -2.20
N LEU A 19 0.41 -15.80 -3.05
CA LEU A 19 0.27 -16.30 -4.42
C LEU A 19 1.49 -15.99 -5.29
N VAL A 20 2.03 -14.77 -5.19
CA VAL A 20 3.18 -14.32 -5.99
C VAL A 20 4.47 -15.02 -5.56
N GLN A 21 4.67 -15.27 -4.27
CA GLN A 21 5.85 -16.00 -3.78
C GLN A 21 5.89 -17.44 -4.28
N HIS A 22 4.73 -18.05 -4.53
CA HIS A 22 4.64 -19.44 -5.02
C HIS A 22 4.49 -19.52 -6.56
N ALA A 23 4.41 -18.37 -7.25
CA ALA A 23 4.36 -18.38 -8.70
C ALA A 23 5.72 -18.79 -9.29
N PRO A 24 5.75 -19.69 -10.28
CA PRO A 24 6.98 -19.96 -11.01
C PRO A 24 7.46 -18.64 -11.63
N ALA A 25 8.75 -18.33 -11.49
CA ALA A 25 9.33 -17.14 -12.10
C ALA A 25 9.04 -17.18 -13.60
N ALA A 26 8.20 -16.28 -14.07
CA ALA A 26 7.90 -16.17 -15.49
C ALA A 26 9.21 -15.84 -16.23
N MET A 27 9.56 -16.64 -17.21
CA MET A 27 10.82 -16.52 -17.96
C MET A 27 10.97 -15.17 -18.67
N ASP A 28 9.88 -14.41 -18.81
CA ASP A 28 9.82 -13.16 -19.56
C ASP A 28 9.54 -11.93 -18.70
N GLY A 29 9.63 -12.07 -17.40
CA GLY A 29 9.71 -10.95 -16.45
C GLY A 29 8.41 -10.24 -16.11
N ASP A 30 7.26 -10.66 -16.60
CA ASP A 30 5.97 -10.19 -16.10
C ASP A 30 5.51 -11.11 -14.95
N LEU A 31 5.33 -10.53 -13.77
CA LEU A 31 4.71 -11.21 -12.65
C LEU A 31 3.23 -11.42 -12.99
N GLU A 32 2.82 -12.67 -13.09
CA GLU A 32 1.41 -13.05 -13.24
C GLU A 32 0.94 -13.79 -11.99
N VAL A 33 -0.29 -13.51 -11.58
CA VAL A 33 -0.92 -14.31 -10.54
C VAL A 33 -1.33 -15.66 -11.15
N PRO A 34 -1.01 -16.79 -10.52
CA PRO A 34 -1.36 -18.10 -11.04
C PRO A 34 -2.86 -18.40 -10.82
N LEU A 35 -3.72 -17.54 -11.33
CA LEU A 35 -5.17 -17.66 -11.26
C LEU A 35 -5.74 -17.78 -12.66
N TYR A 36 -6.59 -18.78 -12.86
CA TYR A 36 -7.36 -18.94 -14.08
C TYR A 36 -8.63 -18.09 -13.97
N GLY A 37 -8.60 -16.87 -14.50
CA GLY A 37 -9.77 -15.98 -14.55
C GLY A 37 -9.54 -14.62 -13.94
N ASP A 38 -10.62 -13.87 -13.85
CA ASP A 38 -10.61 -12.51 -13.30
C ASP A 38 -10.46 -12.50 -11.78
N TRP A 39 -9.75 -11.53 -11.28
CA TRP A 39 -9.56 -11.31 -9.86
C TRP A 39 -9.72 -9.85 -9.46
N VAL A 40 -10.11 -9.62 -8.24
CA VAL A 40 -10.33 -8.29 -7.67
C VAL A 40 -9.48 -8.13 -6.44
N LEU A 41 -8.63 -7.12 -6.43
CA LEU A 41 -7.87 -6.73 -5.25
C LEU A 41 -8.69 -5.78 -4.39
N PHE A 42 -8.91 -6.16 -3.14
CA PHE A 42 -9.51 -5.30 -2.11
C PHE A 42 -8.41 -4.74 -1.22
N GLY A 43 -8.49 -3.45 -0.94
CA GLY A 43 -7.58 -2.81 -0.01
C GLY A 43 -8.12 -1.48 0.51
N VAL A 44 -7.59 -1.06 1.64
CA VAL A 44 -7.87 0.25 2.22
C VAL A 44 -6.86 1.24 1.68
N LEU A 45 -7.34 2.29 1.02
CA LEU A 45 -6.51 3.36 0.47
C LEU A 45 -5.82 4.12 1.60
N GLY A 46 -4.51 4.09 1.58
CA GLY A 46 -3.67 4.79 2.54
C GLY A 46 -3.05 6.05 1.95
N GLU A 47 -1.79 6.29 2.29
CA GLU A 47 -1.08 7.49 1.89
C GLU A 47 -0.91 7.60 0.37
N LYS A 48 -1.14 8.81 -0.13
CA LYS A 48 -0.85 9.20 -1.51
C LYS A 48 0.41 10.03 -1.55
N SER A 49 1.28 9.75 -2.52
CA SER A 49 2.46 10.60 -2.75
C SER A 49 2.09 11.94 -3.38
N ALA A 50 3.02 12.87 -3.34
CA ALA A 50 2.96 14.03 -4.22
C ALA A 50 2.98 13.60 -5.70
N LEU A 51 2.46 14.45 -6.57
CA LEU A 51 2.47 14.25 -8.01
C LEU A 51 3.91 14.24 -8.54
N ARG A 52 4.18 13.29 -9.41
CA ARG A 52 5.48 13.09 -10.06
C ARG A 52 5.29 12.94 -11.56
N TYR A 53 6.38 13.03 -12.29
CA TYR A 53 6.41 12.81 -13.73
C TYR A 53 7.40 11.69 -14.07
N THR A 54 7.02 10.83 -15.01
CA THR A 54 7.95 9.88 -15.61
C THR A 54 8.99 10.63 -16.42
N LYS A 55 10.15 10.02 -16.62
CA LYS A 55 11.10 10.53 -17.60
C LYS A 55 10.53 10.32 -19.01
N ALA A 56 10.66 11.33 -19.87
CA ALA A 56 10.45 11.12 -21.28
C ALA A 56 11.50 10.12 -21.79
N ALA A 57 11.10 9.16 -22.58
CA ALA A 57 12.00 8.19 -23.21
C ALA A 57 11.85 8.31 -24.72
N ASP A 58 12.99 8.34 -25.39
CA ASP A 58 13.08 8.30 -26.84
C ASP A 58 13.80 6.99 -27.21
N ASP A 59 13.03 6.01 -27.64
CA ASP A 59 13.56 4.71 -28.06
C ASP A 59 13.84 4.67 -29.59
N GLY A 60 13.98 5.86 -30.23
CA GLY A 60 14.26 6.01 -31.66
C GLY A 60 13.04 5.84 -32.55
N ASP A 61 12.19 4.86 -32.31
CA ASP A 61 10.96 4.63 -33.08
C ASP A 61 9.70 5.19 -32.37
N ARG A 62 9.78 5.46 -31.06
CA ARG A 62 8.66 5.95 -30.27
C ARG A 62 9.10 6.93 -29.19
N VAL A 63 8.70 8.18 -29.35
CA VAL A 63 8.82 9.19 -28.30
C VAL A 63 7.71 8.95 -27.29
N ARG A 64 8.08 8.60 -26.04
CA ARG A 64 7.12 8.51 -24.92
C ARG A 64 7.16 9.81 -24.14
N PRO A 65 6.11 10.61 -24.16
CA PRO A 65 6.05 11.84 -23.37
C PRO A 65 6.09 11.55 -21.86
N ALA A 66 6.58 12.51 -21.09
CA ALA A 66 6.50 12.44 -19.64
C ALA A 66 5.04 12.37 -19.21
N ARG A 67 4.69 11.36 -18.40
CA ARG A 67 3.34 11.16 -17.84
C ARG A 67 3.32 11.53 -16.37
N LYS A 68 2.30 12.21 -15.96
CA LYS A 68 2.03 12.53 -14.55
C LYS A 68 1.56 11.25 -13.84
N PHE A 69 1.98 11.06 -12.61
CA PHE A 69 1.54 9.93 -11.78
C PHE A 69 1.64 10.23 -10.30
N PHE A 70 0.96 9.46 -9.50
CA PHE A 70 1.18 9.36 -8.06
C PHE A 70 1.23 7.91 -7.64
N SER A 71 1.80 7.65 -6.46
CA SER A 71 1.72 6.36 -5.81
C SER A 71 0.76 6.44 -4.62
N CYS A 72 0.03 5.38 -4.38
CA CYS A 72 -0.75 5.19 -3.16
C CYS A 72 -0.50 3.78 -2.62
N THR A 73 -0.71 3.63 -1.31
CA THR A 73 -0.57 2.34 -0.64
C THR A 73 -1.96 1.76 -0.41
N LEU A 74 -2.15 0.49 -0.73
CA LEU A 74 -3.35 -0.27 -0.36
C LEU A 74 -3.00 -1.22 0.78
N TYR A 75 -3.69 -1.07 1.90
CA TYR A 75 -3.51 -1.89 3.09
C TYR A 75 -4.51 -3.04 3.14
N ASP A 76 -4.07 -4.14 3.73
CA ASP A 76 -4.92 -5.30 3.97
C ASP A 76 -6.04 -4.96 4.97
N LEU A 77 -7.21 -5.52 4.74
CA LEU A 77 -8.36 -5.39 5.64
C LEU A 77 -8.18 -6.20 6.94
N GLY A 78 -7.39 -7.26 6.89
CA GLY A 78 -7.11 -8.15 8.02
C GLY A 78 -5.90 -7.75 8.85
N ALA A 79 -4.99 -6.94 8.32
CA ALA A 79 -3.75 -6.50 8.95
C ALA A 79 -3.96 -5.84 10.32
N ALA A 80 -5.12 -5.25 10.49
CA ALA A 80 -5.54 -4.62 11.72
C ALA A 80 -5.73 -5.59 12.89
N ALA A 81 -5.95 -6.87 12.63
CA ALA A 81 -6.26 -7.84 13.67
C ALA A 81 -5.02 -8.53 14.26
N THR A 82 -3.94 -8.64 13.50
CA THR A 82 -2.76 -9.43 13.88
C THR A 82 -1.57 -8.60 14.37
N GLY A 83 -1.56 -7.29 14.12
CA GLY A 83 -0.43 -6.42 14.48
C GLY A 83 0.87 -6.73 13.73
N GLU A 84 0.86 -7.67 12.80
CA GLU A 84 2.00 -8.01 11.97
C GLU A 84 2.09 -7.01 10.81
N SER A 85 3.11 -6.19 10.87
CA SER A 85 3.47 -5.20 9.87
C SER A 85 4.42 -5.84 8.86
N GLY A 86 4.36 -5.47 7.64
CA GLY A 86 5.39 -5.78 6.65
C GLY A 86 4.81 -6.25 5.32
N ASP A 87 4.11 -7.37 5.28
CA ASP A 87 3.65 -7.98 4.01
C ASP A 87 2.20 -7.64 3.65
N GLN A 88 1.62 -6.67 4.33
CA GLN A 88 0.17 -6.42 4.31
C GLN A 88 -0.22 -5.17 3.52
N SER A 89 0.67 -4.66 2.71
CA SER A 89 0.37 -3.54 1.84
C SER A 89 1.00 -3.70 0.46
N VAL A 90 0.34 -3.17 -0.56
CA VAL A 90 0.86 -3.08 -1.92
C VAL A 90 0.91 -1.63 -2.36
N THR A 91 1.90 -1.30 -3.17
CA THR A 91 1.98 0.03 -3.79
C THR A 91 1.23 0.02 -5.11
N MET A 92 0.36 1.00 -5.32
CA MET A 92 -0.29 1.23 -6.60
C MET A 92 0.26 2.50 -7.23
N LEU A 93 0.76 2.39 -8.47
CA LEU A 93 1.14 3.53 -9.30
C LEU A 93 -0.02 3.87 -10.22
N VAL A 94 -0.49 5.11 -10.16
CA VAL A 94 -1.63 5.57 -10.94
C VAL A 94 -1.15 6.66 -11.89
N PHE A 95 -1.21 6.37 -13.18
CA PHE A 95 -0.74 7.26 -14.22
C PHE A 95 -1.89 8.09 -14.77
N ASP A 96 -1.61 9.35 -15.04
CA ASP A 96 -2.52 10.24 -15.77
C ASP A 96 -2.65 9.76 -17.23
N GLY A 97 -3.88 9.60 -17.71
CA GLY A 97 -4.21 9.08 -19.03
C GLY A 97 -5.70 9.15 -19.31
N ASP A 98 -6.08 8.75 -20.51
CA ASP A 98 -7.46 8.84 -21.01
C ASP A 98 -8.43 7.91 -20.28
N ASP A 99 -7.92 7.00 -19.48
CA ASP A 99 -8.68 5.96 -18.77
C ASP A 99 -9.33 6.44 -17.46
N GLY A 100 -9.05 7.68 -17.00
CA GLY A 100 -9.73 8.32 -15.86
C GLY A 100 -9.49 7.69 -14.47
N ALA A 101 -8.73 6.61 -14.36
CA ALA A 101 -8.41 5.98 -13.07
C ALA A 101 -7.63 6.92 -12.13
N PHE A 102 -6.82 7.81 -12.71
CA PHE A 102 -6.07 8.83 -11.98
C PHE A 102 -7.03 9.78 -11.23
N ASP A 103 -8.01 10.34 -11.92
CA ASP A 103 -8.95 11.29 -11.33
C ASP A 103 -9.84 10.64 -10.27
N THR A 104 -10.27 9.40 -10.51
CA THR A 104 -11.07 8.62 -9.57
C THR A 104 -10.31 8.42 -8.25
N LEU A 105 -9.10 7.85 -8.30
CA LEU A 105 -8.34 7.57 -7.10
C LEU A 105 -7.74 8.82 -6.44
N TRP A 106 -7.44 9.86 -7.23
CA TRP A 106 -6.93 11.12 -6.66
C TRP A 106 -7.95 11.80 -5.76
N LYS A 107 -9.24 11.77 -6.13
CA LYS A 107 -10.35 12.38 -5.36
C LYS A 107 -10.70 11.60 -4.10
N GLU A 108 -10.43 10.31 -4.06
CA GLU A 108 -10.75 9.47 -2.90
C GLU A 108 -9.91 9.85 -1.68
N HIS A 109 -10.47 9.65 -0.48
CA HIS A 109 -9.79 9.95 0.78
C HIS A 109 -9.03 8.72 1.31
N ASN A 110 -8.01 8.97 2.12
CA ASN A 110 -7.38 7.90 2.90
C ASN A 110 -8.44 7.20 3.77
N GLY A 111 -8.36 5.88 3.83
CA GLY A 111 -9.36 5.06 4.53
C GLY A 111 -10.52 4.61 3.65
N THR A 112 -10.57 5.01 2.39
CA THR A 112 -11.54 4.45 1.44
C THR A 112 -11.20 3.01 1.13
N LEU A 113 -12.19 2.11 1.25
CA LEU A 113 -12.11 0.75 0.78
C LEU A 113 -12.29 0.75 -0.73
N VAL A 114 -11.31 0.26 -1.45
CA VAL A 114 -11.33 0.18 -2.91
C VAL A 114 -11.22 -1.26 -3.39
N ALA A 115 -11.88 -1.53 -4.51
CA ALA A 115 -11.74 -2.76 -5.28
C ALA A 115 -11.09 -2.42 -6.62
N VAL A 116 -10.08 -3.17 -7.01
CA VAL A 116 -9.37 -2.99 -8.29
C VAL A 116 -9.40 -4.30 -9.06
N LEU A 117 -10.02 -4.27 -10.23
CA LEU A 117 -10.17 -5.43 -11.11
C LEU A 117 -8.89 -5.64 -11.93
N ASN A 118 -8.34 -6.85 -11.86
CA ASN A 118 -7.19 -7.30 -12.66
C ASN A 118 -6.09 -6.23 -12.80
N PRO A 119 -5.57 -5.64 -11.71
CA PRO A 119 -4.49 -4.68 -11.82
C PRO A 119 -3.26 -5.35 -12.46
N ARG A 120 -2.48 -4.57 -13.19
CA ARG A 120 -1.25 -5.05 -13.81
C ARG A 120 -0.10 -4.94 -12.81
N PHE A 121 0.74 -5.95 -12.75
CA PHE A 121 2.01 -5.88 -12.02
C PHE A 121 3.00 -4.96 -12.73
N LEU A 122 3.72 -4.20 -11.94
CA LEU A 122 4.86 -3.42 -12.39
C LEU A 122 6.11 -3.96 -11.69
N ARG A 123 7.21 -4.08 -12.42
CA ARG A 123 8.48 -4.48 -11.81
C ARG A 123 8.92 -3.42 -10.80
N PRO A 124 9.14 -3.78 -9.52
CA PRO A 124 9.65 -2.82 -8.55
C PRO A 124 11.08 -2.44 -8.91
N ALA A 125 11.35 -1.15 -9.02
CA ALA A 125 12.68 -0.68 -9.41
C ALA A 125 13.76 -0.98 -8.36
N LYS A 126 13.43 -1.07 -7.07
CA LYS A 126 14.41 -1.20 -5.97
C LYS A 126 13.87 -1.81 -4.67
N THR A 127 12.62 -2.25 -4.58
CA THR A 127 12.01 -2.72 -3.32
C THR A 127 11.33 -4.05 -3.52
N ASN A 128 11.29 -4.88 -2.49
CA ASN A 128 10.53 -6.13 -2.48
C ASN A 128 9.01 -5.92 -2.33
N VAL A 129 8.53 -4.69 -2.44
CA VAL A 129 7.10 -4.36 -2.33
C VAL A 129 6.42 -4.55 -3.68
N LEU A 130 5.35 -5.32 -3.69
CA LEU A 130 4.55 -5.51 -4.90
C LEU A 130 4.01 -4.16 -5.37
N THR A 131 4.23 -3.88 -6.64
CA THR A 131 3.80 -2.64 -7.28
C THR A 131 2.81 -2.97 -8.39
N LEU A 132 1.66 -2.31 -8.36
CA LEU A 132 0.54 -2.54 -9.26
C LEU A 132 0.13 -1.25 -9.97
N THR A 133 -0.61 -1.39 -11.06
CA THR A 133 -1.28 -0.26 -11.73
C THR A 133 -2.68 -0.68 -12.17
N PRO A 134 -3.71 0.15 -12.01
CA PRO A 134 -5.03 -0.14 -12.55
C PRO A 134 -5.00 -0.12 -14.08
N ARG A 135 -5.89 -0.85 -14.72
CA ARG A 135 -5.98 -0.91 -16.19
C ARG A 135 -6.81 0.23 -16.77
N SER A 136 -7.87 0.62 -16.06
CA SER A 136 -8.81 1.67 -16.49
C SER A 136 -9.57 2.22 -15.28
N ALA A 137 -10.34 3.30 -15.47
CA ALA A 137 -11.24 3.83 -14.44
C ALA A 137 -12.31 2.82 -14.03
N ASP A 138 -12.87 2.10 -14.99
CA ASP A 138 -13.93 1.10 -14.75
C ASP A 138 -13.41 -0.11 -13.96
N ALA A 139 -12.09 -0.31 -13.94
CA ALA A 139 -11.45 -1.33 -13.12
C ALA A 139 -11.30 -0.93 -11.65
N VAL A 140 -11.63 0.32 -11.29
CA VAL A 140 -11.49 0.85 -9.94
C VAL A 140 -12.87 1.22 -9.38
N MET A 141 -13.21 0.66 -8.22
CA MET A 141 -14.45 0.93 -7.53
C MET A 141 -14.17 1.37 -6.09
N ALA A 142 -14.61 2.55 -5.71
CA ALA A 142 -14.70 2.97 -4.32
C ALA A 142 -15.97 2.36 -3.71
N ILE A 143 -15.80 1.55 -2.66
CA ILE A 143 -16.88 0.81 -2.01
C ILE A 143 -17.47 1.62 -0.86
N GLY A 144 -16.59 2.27 -0.09
CA GLY A 144 -16.96 3.00 1.10
C GLY A 144 -15.77 3.26 2.00
N ARG A 145 -16.00 3.59 3.26
CA ARG A 145 -14.94 3.87 4.22
C ARG A 145 -14.68 2.67 5.13
N ALA A 146 -13.44 2.31 5.33
CA ALA A 146 -13.06 1.25 6.24
C ALA A 146 -13.34 1.67 7.69
N ALA A 147 -14.12 0.87 8.42
CA ALA A 147 -14.53 1.18 9.80
C ALA A 147 -13.34 1.26 10.75
N ASP A 148 -12.36 0.40 10.55
CA ASP A 148 -11.19 0.27 11.40
C ASP A 148 -10.01 1.15 10.98
N TYR A 149 -10.16 1.98 9.93
CA TYR A 149 -9.14 2.92 9.50
C TYR A 149 -8.93 4.03 10.53
N ALA A 150 -7.67 4.23 10.92
CA ALA A 150 -7.21 5.40 11.65
C ALA A 150 -5.81 5.80 11.16
N GLU A 151 -5.42 7.01 11.47
CA GLU A 151 -4.05 7.48 11.25
C GLU A 151 -3.27 7.44 12.57
N CYS A 152 -1.97 7.21 12.47
CA CYS A 152 -1.08 7.17 13.62
C CYS A 152 -1.20 8.46 14.46
N GLY A 153 -1.43 8.31 15.78
CA GLY A 153 -1.57 9.43 16.69
C GLY A 153 -0.28 10.16 17.04
N ALA A 154 0.88 9.66 16.60
CA ALA A 154 2.18 10.25 16.90
C ALA A 154 2.54 11.41 15.95
N ALA A 155 3.43 12.29 16.42
CA ALA A 155 4.03 13.32 15.59
C ALA A 155 5.35 12.86 14.96
N LYS A 156 5.61 13.29 13.73
CA LYS A 156 6.90 13.16 13.05
C LYS A 156 7.94 14.06 13.70
N LYS A 157 9.21 13.93 13.30
CA LYS A 157 10.32 14.78 13.81
C LYS A 157 10.13 16.26 13.49
N ASP A 158 9.42 16.57 12.41
CA ASP A 158 9.11 17.94 11.97
C ASP A 158 7.88 18.55 12.68
N GLY A 159 7.28 17.84 13.63
CA GLY A 159 6.08 18.25 14.36
C GLY A 159 4.77 17.97 13.63
N THR A 160 4.79 17.51 12.39
CA THR A 160 3.57 17.16 11.65
C THR A 160 2.99 15.84 12.13
N ARG A 161 1.68 15.63 11.95
CA ARG A 161 1.04 14.33 12.27
C ARG A 161 1.58 13.23 11.36
N CYS A 162 1.75 12.06 11.93
CA CYS A 162 2.01 10.87 11.16
C CYS A 162 0.71 10.40 10.49
N THR A 163 0.75 10.21 9.18
CA THR A 163 -0.40 9.80 8.36
C THR A 163 -0.41 8.30 8.05
N THR A 164 0.54 7.55 8.63
CA THR A 164 0.63 6.11 8.43
C THR A 164 -0.63 5.44 8.96
N PHE A 165 -1.17 4.52 8.18
CA PHE A 165 -2.33 3.71 8.55
C PHE A 165 -2.06 2.94 9.85
N VAL A 166 -3.06 2.93 10.72
CA VAL A 166 -3.14 2.07 11.89
C VAL A 166 -4.58 1.59 12.06
N SER A 167 -4.73 0.42 12.66
CA SER A 167 -6.06 -0.04 13.04
C SER A 167 -6.56 0.67 14.29
N LYS A 168 -7.83 1.08 14.29
CA LYS A 168 -8.50 1.55 15.50
C LYS A 168 -8.54 0.52 16.63
N ARG A 169 -8.43 -0.77 16.28
CA ARG A 169 -8.40 -1.87 17.27
C ARG A 169 -7.03 -2.07 17.89
N GLY A 170 -5.99 -1.48 17.31
CA GLY A 170 -4.61 -1.60 17.78
C GLY A 170 -4.21 -0.48 18.74
N VAL A 171 -2.91 -0.31 18.90
CA VAL A 171 -2.28 0.60 19.87
C VAL A 171 -2.44 2.09 19.50
N GLY A 172 -2.98 2.40 18.32
CA GLY A 172 -3.19 3.77 17.85
C GLY A 172 -1.92 4.49 17.36
N VAL A 173 -0.79 3.80 17.33
CA VAL A 173 0.47 4.29 16.76
C VAL A 173 1.04 3.26 15.80
N CYS A 174 1.72 3.70 14.74
CA CYS A 174 2.37 2.80 13.79
C CYS A 174 3.61 2.15 14.41
N GLU A 175 4.04 1.04 13.84
CA GLU A 175 5.18 0.24 14.31
C GLU A 175 6.43 1.09 14.52
N PHE A 176 6.81 1.93 13.57
CA PHE A 176 7.96 2.83 13.70
C PHE A 176 7.90 3.71 14.96
N HIS A 177 6.73 4.27 15.27
CA HIS A 177 6.57 5.11 16.47
C HIS A 177 6.48 4.27 17.75
N LEU A 178 5.95 3.05 17.67
CA LEU A 178 5.92 2.11 18.79
C LEU A 178 7.34 1.67 19.15
N GLU A 179 8.14 1.22 18.18
CA GLU A 179 9.53 0.83 18.39
C GLU A 179 10.37 1.96 18.98
N ARG A 180 10.17 3.18 18.45
CA ARG A 180 10.87 4.36 18.97
C ARG A 180 10.49 4.69 20.41
N ALA A 181 9.22 4.53 20.78
CA ALA A 181 8.76 4.72 22.16
C ALA A 181 9.35 3.67 23.12
N VAL A 182 9.40 2.39 22.66
CA VAL A 182 9.99 1.30 23.42
C VAL A 182 11.49 1.53 23.63
N ALA A 183 12.23 1.86 22.56
CA ALA A 183 13.66 2.14 22.65
C ALA A 183 13.97 3.33 23.57
N GLY A 184 13.12 4.37 23.56
CA GLY A 184 13.26 5.51 24.48
C GLY A 184 13.09 5.10 25.95
N ARG A 185 12.11 4.24 26.25
CA ARG A 185 11.87 3.73 27.60
C ARG A 185 12.98 2.81 28.10
N GLN A 186 13.56 2.01 27.20
CA GLN A 186 14.67 1.13 27.55
C GLN A 186 15.92 1.92 27.92
N ARG A 187 16.26 2.98 27.19
CA ARG A 187 17.40 3.88 27.51
C ARG A 187 17.22 4.56 28.87
N GLY A 188 16.04 5.08 29.17
CA GLY A 188 15.77 5.70 30.45
C GLY A 188 15.90 4.74 31.64
N ARG A 189 15.57 3.46 31.47
CA ARG A 189 15.78 2.44 32.52
C ARG A 189 17.26 2.12 32.76
N MET A 190 18.09 2.15 31.73
CA MET A 190 19.55 1.92 31.87
C MET A 190 20.23 3.07 32.63
N GLU A 191 19.78 4.30 32.48
CA GLU A 191 20.31 5.43 33.23
C GLU A 191 20.03 5.33 34.73
N PHE A 192 18.86 4.81 35.12
CA PHE A 192 18.56 4.54 36.54
C PHE A 192 19.42 3.41 37.15
N ALA A 193 19.73 2.40 36.36
CA ALA A 193 20.57 1.28 36.85
C ALA A 193 22.05 1.67 37.08
N ALA A 194 22.55 2.67 36.34
CA ALA A 194 23.95 3.12 36.50
C ALA A 194 24.12 4.06 37.72
N GLY A 195 23.04 4.54 38.33
CA GLY A 195 23.09 5.41 39.52
C GLY A 195 23.14 4.70 40.87
N CYS A 196 23.12 3.38 40.93
CA CYS A 196 23.12 2.60 42.15
C CYS A 196 24.49 1.89 42.44
N VAL A 197 25.58 2.56 42.20
CA VAL A 197 26.90 2.09 42.70
C VAL A 197 27.60 3.25 43.37
N ALA A 198 27.44 3.32 44.67
CA ALA A 198 28.45 3.74 45.64
C ALA A 198 27.81 4.16 46.98
N HIS A 199 27.85 3.29 47.95
CA HIS A 199 28.42 3.56 49.30
C HIS A 199 28.59 2.29 50.03
#